data_273be0b07cf3a469da07e710b6543643
#
_entry.id   273be0b07cf3a469da07e710b6543643
#
_cell.length_a   1.000
_cell.length_b   1.000
_cell.length_c   1.000
_cell.angle_alpha   90.00
_cell.angle_beta   90.00
_cell.angle_gamma   90.00
#
_symmetry.space_group_name_H-M   'P 1'
#
loop_
_entity.id
_entity.type
_entity.pdbx_description
1 polymer ?
#
loop_
_entity_poly.entity_id
_entity_poly.type
_entity_poly.pdbx_seq_one_letter_code
_entity_poly.pdbx_strand_id
1 'polypeptide(L)'
;MTLLQNTLVNNDLLIFERGSKGRGAEAQRPSTPADFTAVPEALRRKRAPALPEVSELQAVRHYTRLSQKNFSIDTHFYPLGSCTMKYNPRACNTLAMLPEFLQRHPLSPASHSQGFLACMYDLQEILKDVTGMAGVSLTPMAGAQGEFAGVAMIRAYHLARGDHGRTEILVPDAAHGTNPATATMMGYVSREIPTNAEGDVDIEALKAAVGPQTAGIMLTNPSTLGVFERRIKQIAAIVHEAGGLLYYDGANLNAILGQVRPGDMGFDVIHMNLHKTFSTPHGGGGPGAGAVGVSKRLLPFMPVPIVGKADDRRETADVSGETKDSTSPVSRLPSPVFRWLDEKDLPQSIGRLSAFMGNAGVLLRAYVYARLLGREGMHRVAEFATLNANYLQARLKDKGFDLAFPGRRASHEFIVTLKRQKQQIELTATDVAKRLLDYGFHAPTVYFPLLVPECLLIEPTETEDKQTLDLFVDALVAIWDEAKHDIAYVKGAPYTMPVRRLDDVRAARQLDIRWRPAS
;
A
#
# COMPACT_ATOMS: atom_id res chain seq x y z
N MET A 1 -32.00 5.22 24.69
CA MET A 1 -30.94 4.46 25.37
C MET A 1 -30.63 5.16 26.67
N THR A 2 -30.98 4.54 27.78
CA THR A 2 -30.94 5.14 29.12
C THR A 2 -29.50 5.31 29.60
N LEU A 3 -29.25 6.37 30.39
CA LEU A 3 -27.97 6.66 31.07
C LEU A 3 -27.36 5.44 31.80
N LEU A 4 -28.17 4.52 32.25
CA LEU A 4 -27.77 3.26 32.93
C LEU A 4 -27.00 2.30 31.97
N GLN A 5 -27.32 2.26 30.67
CA GLN A 5 -26.58 1.42 29.71
C GLN A 5 -25.18 1.97 29.40
N ASN A 6 -24.99 3.29 29.48
CA ASN A 6 -23.68 3.91 29.30
C ASN A 6 -22.77 3.77 30.53
N THR A 7 -23.35 3.66 31.71
CA THR A 7 -22.58 3.53 32.98
C THR A 7 -22.13 2.10 33.26
N LEU A 8 -22.88 1.08 32.79
CA LEU A 8 -22.56 -0.34 32.98
C LEU A 8 -21.52 -0.90 32.01
N VAL A 9 -21.26 -0.17 30.92
CA VAL A 9 -20.24 -0.54 29.94
C VAL A 9 -19.30 0.64 29.77
N ASN A 10 -18.40 0.83 30.76
CA ASN A 10 -17.30 1.79 30.57
C ASN A 10 -16.39 1.28 29.44
N ASN A 11 -16.66 1.75 28.22
CA ASN A 11 -15.99 1.33 27.00
C ASN A 11 -14.58 1.94 26.85
N ASP A 12 -14.20 2.85 27.75
CA ASP A 12 -12.98 3.65 27.62
C ASP A 12 -11.82 3.12 28.47
N LEU A 13 -12.08 2.07 29.29
CA LEU A 13 -11.03 1.41 30.03
C LEU A 13 -10.07 0.66 29.10
N LEU A 14 -8.77 0.83 29.34
CA LEU A 14 -7.74 0.01 28.71
C LEU A 14 -7.85 -1.45 29.18
N ILE A 15 -7.32 -2.37 28.40
CA ILE A 15 -7.35 -3.79 28.74
C ILE A 15 -6.65 -4.07 30.09
N PHE A 16 -5.63 -3.30 30.44
CA PHE A 16 -4.91 -3.37 31.71
C PHE A 16 -5.78 -2.98 32.91
N GLU A 17 -6.81 -2.15 32.70
CA GLU A 17 -7.73 -1.68 33.74
C GLU A 17 -8.95 -2.58 33.87
N ARG A 18 -9.14 -3.52 32.94
CA ARG A 18 -10.25 -4.51 32.95
C ARG A 18 -9.91 -5.79 33.69
N GLY A 19 -8.65 -6.00 33.98
CA GLY A 19 -8.13 -7.21 34.61
C GLY A 19 -8.54 -7.34 36.06
N SER A 20 -8.59 -8.56 36.54
CA SER A 20 -8.71 -8.89 37.95
C SER A 20 -7.70 -9.97 38.30
N LYS A 21 -6.97 -9.76 39.38
CA LYS A 21 -5.93 -10.70 39.83
C LYS A 21 -6.48 -12.14 39.91
N GLY A 22 -5.74 -13.07 39.35
CA GLY A 22 -6.10 -14.49 39.29
C GLY A 22 -7.08 -14.86 38.19
N ARG A 23 -7.50 -13.90 37.32
CA ARG A 23 -8.38 -14.19 36.20
C ARG A 23 -7.57 -14.33 34.91
N GLY A 24 -7.31 -15.54 34.47
CA GLY A 24 -6.56 -15.84 33.23
C GLY A 24 -7.34 -16.71 32.27
N ALA A 25 -6.79 -16.92 31.07
CA ALA A 25 -7.32 -17.86 30.08
C ALA A 25 -6.88 -19.31 30.42
N GLU A 26 -7.39 -19.85 31.50
CA GLU A 26 -6.96 -21.13 32.07
C GLU A 26 -7.07 -22.31 31.09
N ALA A 27 -8.10 -22.29 30.19
CA ALA A 27 -8.31 -23.36 29.22
C ALA A 27 -7.19 -23.42 28.16
N GLN A 28 -6.42 -22.34 27.96
CA GLN A 28 -5.30 -22.26 27.01
C GLN A 28 -3.94 -22.45 27.68
N ARG A 29 -3.94 -22.68 28.97
CA ARG A 29 -2.71 -22.85 29.75
C ARG A 29 -2.09 -24.21 29.43
N PRO A 30 -0.76 -24.29 29.15
CA PRO A 30 -0.08 -25.55 28.99
C PRO A 30 -0.25 -26.43 30.25
N SER A 31 -0.55 -27.71 30.06
CA SER A 31 -0.69 -28.67 31.16
C SER A 31 0.63 -28.96 31.87
N THR A 32 1.74 -28.77 31.18
CA THR A 32 3.08 -28.99 31.71
C THR A 32 3.68 -27.69 32.20
N PRO A 33 4.12 -27.59 33.44
CA PRO A 33 4.84 -26.42 33.94
C PRO A 33 6.09 -26.16 33.07
N ALA A 34 6.33 -24.90 32.71
CA ALA A 34 7.53 -24.54 31.99
C ALA A 34 8.78 -24.80 32.85
N ASP A 35 9.71 -25.57 32.34
CA ASP A 35 11.03 -25.77 32.96
C ASP A 35 11.98 -24.66 32.55
N PHE A 36 12.36 -23.83 33.50
CA PHE A 36 13.31 -22.73 33.31
C PHE A 36 14.72 -23.07 33.83
N THR A 37 14.99 -24.32 34.23
CA THR A 37 16.28 -24.71 34.81
C THR A 37 17.43 -24.49 33.85
N ALA A 38 17.20 -24.65 32.52
CA ALA A 38 18.18 -24.41 31.48
C ALA A 38 18.48 -22.90 31.22
N VAL A 39 17.66 -21.97 31.76
CA VAL A 39 17.90 -20.55 31.63
C VAL A 39 18.79 -20.05 32.77
N PRO A 40 19.99 -19.47 32.50
CA PRO A 40 20.85 -18.92 33.55
C PRO A 40 20.09 -17.93 34.44
N GLU A 41 20.33 -17.99 35.74
CA GLU A 41 19.61 -17.16 36.70
C GLU A 41 19.75 -15.66 36.41
N ALA A 42 20.90 -15.21 35.97
CA ALA A 42 21.15 -13.82 35.60
C ALA A 42 20.27 -13.32 34.46
N LEU A 43 19.74 -14.22 33.61
CA LEU A 43 18.86 -13.90 32.49
C LEU A 43 17.38 -14.06 32.84
N ARG A 44 17.04 -14.61 34.03
CA ARG A 44 15.67 -14.76 34.46
C ARG A 44 15.09 -13.44 34.93
N ARG A 45 13.82 -13.21 34.61
CA ARG A 45 13.09 -12.05 35.12
C ARG A 45 12.93 -12.14 36.62
N LYS A 46 13.23 -11.09 37.35
CA LYS A 46 13.01 -11.00 38.80
C LYS A 46 11.54 -10.73 39.13
N ARG A 47 10.76 -10.20 38.22
CA ARG A 47 9.32 -9.93 38.37
C ARG A 47 8.57 -10.36 37.12
N ALA A 48 7.35 -10.86 37.28
CA ALA A 48 6.46 -11.13 36.16
C ALA A 48 6.17 -9.84 35.39
N PRO A 49 6.01 -9.90 34.06
CA PRO A 49 5.57 -8.75 33.30
C PRO A 49 4.17 -8.30 33.76
N ALA A 50 3.94 -7.00 33.78
CA ALA A 50 2.63 -6.43 34.14
C ALA A 50 1.65 -6.62 32.96
N LEU A 51 1.21 -7.83 32.72
CA LEU A 51 0.21 -8.17 31.70
C LEU A 51 -1.20 -8.09 32.31
N PRO A 52 -2.23 -7.77 31.50
CA PRO A 52 -3.61 -7.78 31.97
C PRO A 52 -4.06 -9.21 32.27
N GLU A 53 -4.65 -9.41 33.43
CA GLU A 53 -5.27 -10.68 33.82
C GLU A 53 -6.75 -10.66 33.42
N VAL A 54 -7.06 -11.12 32.23
CA VAL A 54 -8.40 -11.12 31.62
C VAL A 54 -8.74 -12.50 31.07
N SER A 55 -10.03 -12.86 31.09
CA SER A 55 -10.50 -14.05 30.41
C SER A 55 -10.51 -13.85 28.90
N GLU A 56 -10.49 -14.94 28.11
CA GLU A 56 -10.62 -14.90 26.66
C GLU A 56 -11.83 -14.06 26.23
N LEU A 57 -13.00 -14.28 26.85
CA LEU A 57 -14.20 -13.51 26.54
C LEU A 57 -14.04 -12.01 26.79
N GLN A 58 -13.34 -11.63 27.88
CA GLN A 58 -13.07 -10.21 28.15
C GLN A 58 -12.15 -9.60 27.10
N ALA A 59 -11.11 -10.32 26.68
CA ALA A 59 -10.21 -9.88 25.62
C ALA A 59 -10.96 -9.74 24.29
N VAL A 60 -11.71 -10.74 23.86
CA VAL A 60 -12.52 -10.71 22.62
C VAL A 60 -13.49 -9.52 22.65
N ARG A 61 -14.26 -9.35 23.72
CA ARG A 61 -15.21 -8.24 23.85
C ARG A 61 -14.52 -6.88 23.85
N HIS A 62 -13.36 -6.76 24.47
CA HIS A 62 -12.60 -5.51 24.49
C HIS A 62 -12.17 -5.10 23.08
N TYR A 63 -11.50 -5.99 22.36
CA TYR A 63 -11.00 -5.69 21.02
C TYR A 63 -12.12 -5.57 19.97
N THR A 64 -13.20 -6.35 20.08
CA THR A 64 -14.38 -6.20 19.22
C THR A 64 -15.00 -4.82 19.36
N ARG A 65 -15.22 -4.35 20.62
CA ARG A 65 -15.75 -3.00 20.86
C ARG A 65 -14.80 -1.91 20.39
N LEU A 66 -13.49 -2.11 20.59
CA LEU A 66 -12.49 -1.17 20.13
C LEU A 66 -12.48 -1.08 18.58
N SER A 67 -12.60 -2.20 17.88
CA SER A 67 -12.70 -2.22 16.41
C SER A 67 -13.94 -1.49 15.90
N GLN A 68 -15.07 -1.59 16.60
CA GLN A 68 -16.32 -0.92 16.23
C GLN A 68 -16.26 0.62 16.38
N LYS A 69 -15.27 1.16 17.08
CA LYS A 69 -15.02 2.60 17.20
C LYS A 69 -14.26 3.18 15.99
N ASN A 70 -13.79 2.34 15.08
CA ASN A 70 -13.02 2.72 13.92
C ASN A 70 -13.82 2.56 12.64
N PHE A 71 -13.49 3.37 11.63
CA PHE A 71 -13.96 3.17 10.27
C PHE A 71 -13.33 1.92 9.66
N SER A 72 -14.07 1.26 8.80
CA SER A 72 -13.62 0.08 8.06
C SER A 72 -14.25 0.09 6.68
N ILE A 73 -13.53 -0.41 5.68
CA ILE A 73 -14.06 -0.53 4.31
C ILE A 73 -15.30 -1.44 4.24
N ASP A 74 -15.48 -2.33 5.21
CA ASP A 74 -16.65 -3.22 5.28
C ASP A 74 -17.92 -2.51 5.78
N THR A 75 -17.79 -1.33 6.38
CA THR A 75 -18.89 -0.63 7.04
C THR A 75 -19.11 0.81 6.56
N HIS A 76 -18.09 1.41 5.94
CA HIS A 76 -18.12 2.83 5.58
C HIS A 76 -17.43 3.07 4.24
N PHE A 77 -17.86 4.11 3.54
CA PHE A 77 -17.12 4.64 2.42
C PHE A 77 -15.80 5.27 2.89
N TYR A 78 -14.72 4.94 2.21
CA TYR A 78 -13.35 5.29 2.59
C TYR A 78 -12.65 6.02 1.43
N PRO A 79 -12.98 7.31 1.16
CA PRO A 79 -12.51 8.04 -0.03
C PRO A 79 -11.07 8.56 0.09
N LEU A 80 -10.18 7.76 0.66
CA LEU A 80 -8.81 8.18 0.98
C LEU A 80 -7.94 8.19 -0.28
N GLY A 81 -7.68 9.36 -0.84
CA GLY A 81 -6.83 9.53 -2.01
C GLY A 81 -5.37 9.18 -1.74
N SER A 82 -4.65 8.79 -2.78
CA SER A 82 -3.28 8.25 -2.74
C SER A 82 -3.14 6.92 -1.99
N CYS A 83 -4.26 6.35 -1.53
CA CYS A 83 -4.27 5.08 -0.81
C CYS A 83 -5.57 4.32 -1.14
N THR A 84 -5.56 3.52 -2.19
CA THR A 84 -6.73 2.79 -2.68
C THR A 84 -7.35 1.92 -1.60
N MET A 85 -8.42 2.42 -0.98
CA MET A 85 -9.20 1.74 0.07
C MET A 85 -10.43 1.09 -0.54
N LYS A 86 -10.24 -0.02 -1.24
CA LYS A 86 -11.33 -0.76 -1.86
C LYS A 86 -11.75 -2.00 -1.08
N TYR A 87 -12.96 -2.49 -1.34
CA TYR A 87 -13.42 -3.75 -0.78
C TYR A 87 -12.48 -4.92 -1.11
N ASN A 88 -12.23 -5.77 -0.13
CA ASN A 88 -11.39 -6.95 -0.26
C ASN A 88 -12.27 -8.20 -0.34
N PRO A 89 -12.37 -8.89 -1.50
CA PRO A 89 -13.20 -10.08 -1.64
C PRO A 89 -12.84 -11.15 -0.60
N ARG A 90 -13.84 -11.67 0.11
CA ARG A 90 -13.63 -12.64 1.20
C ARG A 90 -12.90 -13.90 0.76
N ALA A 91 -13.15 -14.34 -0.48
CA ALA A 91 -12.46 -15.49 -1.07
C ALA A 91 -10.93 -15.35 -1.06
N CYS A 92 -10.42 -14.12 -1.25
CA CYS A 92 -8.96 -13.88 -1.22
C CYS A 92 -8.36 -14.24 0.14
N ASN A 93 -9.05 -13.87 1.23
CA ASN A 93 -8.60 -14.23 2.57
C ASN A 93 -8.80 -15.72 2.86
N THR A 94 -9.97 -16.27 2.53
CA THR A 94 -10.31 -17.68 2.79
C THR A 94 -9.31 -18.63 2.15
N LEU A 95 -8.96 -18.40 0.87
CA LEU A 95 -8.03 -19.26 0.16
C LEU A 95 -6.58 -19.07 0.62
N ALA A 96 -6.16 -17.85 0.94
CA ALA A 96 -4.82 -17.61 1.49
C ALA A 96 -4.63 -18.20 2.90
N MET A 97 -5.73 -18.49 3.61
CA MET A 97 -5.74 -19.06 4.98
C MET A 97 -5.88 -20.59 4.99
N LEU A 98 -5.82 -21.26 3.85
CA LEU A 98 -5.81 -22.72 3.80
C LEU A 98 -4.63 -23.28 4.61
N PRO A 99 -4.81 -24.36 5.37
CA PRO A 99 -3.74 -24.96 6.20
C PRO A 99 -2.46 -25.25 5.43
N GLU A 100 -2.58 -25.68 4.17
CA GLU A 100 -1.48 -25.99 3.28
C GLU A 100 -0.58 -24.77 2.98
N PHE A 101 -1.13 -23.56 3.08
CA PHE A 101 -0.37 -22.31 2.97
C PHE A 101 0.11 -21.81 4.34
N LEU A 102 -0.73 -21.87 5.38
CA LEU A 102 -0.42 -21.30 6.69
C LEU A 102 0.62 -22.10 7.48
N GLN A 103 0.58 -23.43 7.39
CA GLN A 103 1.42 -24.33 8.17
C GLN A 103 2.81 -24.52 7.56
N ARG A 104 3.13 -23.77 6.53
CA ARG A 104 4.37 -23.91 5.80
C ARG A 104 5.18 -22.61 5.76
N HIS A 105 6.49 -22.74 6.05
CA HIS A 105 7.38 -21.60 5.87
C HIS A 105 7.60 -21.32 4.38
N PRO A 106 7.49 -20.07 3.89
CA PRO A 106 7.63 -19.75 2.46
C PRO A 106 8.96 -20.17 1.85
N LEU A 107 10.05 -20.16 2.62
CA LEU A 107 11.39 -20.59 2.21
C LEU A 107 11.68 -22.06 2.57
N SER A 108 10.67 -22.89 2.76
CA SER A 108 10.84 -24.35 2.87
C SER A 108 11.49 -24.91 1.61
N PRO A 109 12.14 -26.11 1.67
CA PRO A 109 12.72 -26.73 0.49
C PRO A 109 11.75 -26.76 -0.70
N ALA A 110 12.28 -26.51 -1.89
CA ALA A 110 11.47 -26.41 -3.10
C ALA A 110 10.64 -27.67 -3.37
N SER A 111 11.19 -28.85 -3.07
CA SER A 111 10.50 -30.15 -3.19
C SER A 111 9.17 -30.22 -2.41
N HIS A 112 9.09 -29.53 -1.27
CA HIS A 112 7.89 -29.47 -0.43
C HIS A 112 7.01 -28.24 -0.74
N SER A 113 7.38 -27.43 -1.75
CA SER A 113 6.84 -26.08 -1.94
C SER A 113 6.23 -25.85 -3.31
N GLN A 114 6.12 -26.88 -4.16
CA GLN A 114 5.81 -26.71 -5.58
C GLN A 114 4.50 -25.95 -5.83
N GLY A 115 3.41 -26.24 -5.11
CA GLY A 115 2.15 -25.53 -5.26
C GLY A 115 2.24 -24.04 -4.89
N PHE A 116 2.94 -23.72 -3.80
CA PHE A 116 3.19 -22.33 -3.42
C PHE A 116 4.08 -21.60 -4.44
N LEU A 117 5.16 -22.24 -4.87
CA LEU A 117 6.07 -21.67 -5.87
C LEU A 117 5.36 -21.45 -7.20
N ALA A 118 4.48 -22.37 -7.61
CA ALA A 118 3.63 -22.19 -8.80
C ALA A 118 2.74 -20.95 -8.69
N CYS A 119 2.06 -20.75 -7.54
CA CYS A 119 1.27 -19.54 -7.31
C CYS A 119 2.12 -18.26 -7.39
N MET A 120 3.31 -18.27 -6.83
CA MET A 120 4.22 -17.11 -6.87
C MET A 120 4.76 -16.87 -8.29
N TYR A 121 5.13 -17.92 -9.00
CA TYR A 121 5.54 -17.82 -10.40
C TYR A 121 4.42 -17.23 -11.27
N ASP A 122 3.21 -17.75 -11.15
CA ASP A 122 2.05 -17.24 -11.90
C ASP A 122 1.77 -15.76 -11.55
N LEU A 123 1.90 -15.38 -10.27
CA LEU A 123 1.76 -13.98 -9.87
C LEU A 123 2.83 -13.09 -10.52
N GLN A 124 4.09 -13.55 -10.58
CA GLN A 124 5.15 -12.83 -11.30
C GLN A 124 4.77 -12.62 -12.77
N GLU A 125 4.30 -13.69 -13.45
CA GLU A 125 3.92 -13.61 -14.87
C GLU A 125 2.70 -12.68 -15.08
N ILE A 126 1.68 -12.75 -14.22
CA ILE A 126 0.54 -11.82 -14.26
C ILE A 126 1.02 -10.37 -14.11
N LEU A 127 1.90 -10.10 -13.14
CA LEU A 127 2.42 -8.74 -12.91
C LEU A 127 3.30 -8.25 -14.05
N LYS A 128 4.06 -9.14 -14.70
CA LYS A 128 4.79 -8.82 -15.94
C LYS A 128 3.85 -8.42 -17.06
N ASP A 129 2.77 -9.18 -17.27
CA ASP A 129 1.79 -8.91 -18.33
C ASP A 129 1.09 -7.57 -18.12
N VAL A 130 0.56 -7.30 -16.93
CA VAL A 130 -0.17 -6.06 -16.65
C VAL A 130 0.70 -4.80 -16.62
N THR A 131 2.01 -4.95 -16.43
CA THR A 131 2.95 -3.81 -16.39
C THR A 131 3.80 -3.66 -17.65
N GLY A 132 3.87 -4.69 -18.51
CA GLY A 132 4.78 -4.73 -19.65
C GLY A 132 6.26 -4.86 -19.27
N MET A 133 6.56 -5.29 -18.05
CA MET A 133 7.92 -5.47 -17.57
C MET A 133 8.50 -6.81 -17.98
N ALA A 134 9.84 -6.88 -18.10
CA ALA A 134 10.54 -8.11 -18.50
C ALA A 134 10.72 -9.09 -17.34
N GLY A 135 10.81 -8.61 -16.12
CA GLY A 135 10.92 -9.42 -14.91
C GLY A 135 10.23 -8.78 -13.72
N VAL A 136 9.80 -9.59 -12.76
CA VAL A 136 9.17 -9.13 -11.52
C VAL A 136 9.74 -9.91 -10.34
N SER A 137 10.12 -9.20 -9.27
CA SER A 137 10.44 -9.77 -7.96
C SER A 137 9.34 -9.45 -6.95
N LEU A 138 8.95 -10.44 -6.16
CA LEU A 138 7.91 -10.34 -5.13
C LEU A 138 8.49 -10.08 -3.73
N THR A 139 9.79 -9.86 -3.63
CA THR A 139 10.50 -9.75 -2.35
C THR A 139 10.21 -8.50 -1.52
N PRO A 140 9.86 -7.32 -2.08
CA PRO A 140 9.57 -6.16 -1.25
C PRO A 140 8.38 -6.38 -0.31
N MET A 141 8.54 -6.03 0.97
CA MET A 141 7.52 -6.17 2.02
C MET A 141 6.49 -5.05 2.01
N ALA A 142 6.78 -3.94 1.33
CA ALA A 142 5.92 -2.76 1.23
C ALA A 142 6.29 -1.93 0.00
N GLY A 143 5.47 -0.91 -0.35
CA GLY A 143 5.77 0.02 -1.43
C GLY A 143 7.12 0.71 -1.27
N ALA A 144 7.38 1.29 -0.08
CA ALA A 144 8.66 1.95 0.22
C ALA A 144 9.89 1.04 0.04
N GLN A 145 9.78 -0.26 0.33
CA GLN A 145 10.87 -1.20 0.06
C GLN A 145 11.00 -1.52 -1.44
N GLY A 146 9.89 -1.47 -2.17
CA GLY A 146 9.89 -1.54 -3.63
C GLY A 146 10.52 -0.30 -4.27
N GLU A 147 10.25 0.90 -3.71
CA GLU A 147 10.95 2.13 -4.11
C GLU A 147 12.45 2.01 -3.89
N PHE A 148 12.84 1.62 -2.68
CA PHE A 148 14.25 1.37 -2.34
C PHE A 148 14.91 0.41 -3.33
N ALA A 149 14.29 -0.73 -3.62
CA ALA A 149 14.80 -1.72 -4.56
C ALA A 149 14.96 -1.14 -5.97
N GLY A 150 13.97 -0.35 -6.43
CA GLY A 150 13.99 0.29 -7.74
C GLY A 150 15.17 1.24 -7.90
N VAL A 151 15.37 2.14 -6.94
CA VAL A 151 16.47 3.11 -6.97
C VAL A 151 17.83 2.41 -6.76
N ALA A 152 17.88 1.36 -5.92
CA ALA A 152 19.08 0.53 -5.75
C ALA A 152 19.51 -0.14 -7.05
N MET A 153 18.55 -0.66 -7.83
CA MET A 153 18.83 -1.25 -9.15
C MET A 153 19.31 -0.22 -10.16
N ILE A 154 18.74 1.00 -10.17
CA ILE A 154 19.24 2.11 -10.99
C ILE A 154 20.69 2.42 -10.64
N ARG A 155 21.00 2.49 -9.34
CA ARG A 155 22.38 2.70 -8.87
C ARG A 155 23.33 1.57 -9.31
N ALA A 156 22.93 0.33 -9.09
CA ALA A 156 23.71 -0.85 -9.50
C ALA A 156 23.99 -0.88 -10.99
N TYR A 157 22.99 -0.52 -11.82
CA TYR A 157 23.13 -0.41 -13.27
C TYR A 157 24.20 0.61 -13.67
N HIS A 158 24.18 1.83 -13.11
CA HIS A 158 25.16 2.84 -13.43
C HIS A 158 26.56 2.46 -12.94
N LEU A 159 26.68 1.91 -11.71
CA LEU A 159 27.96 1.45 -11.16
C LEU A 159 28.57 0.32 -11.99
N ALA A 160 27.76 -0.66 -12.43
CA ALA A 160 28.24 -1.78 -13.26
C ALA A 160 28.78 -1.32 -14.62
N ARG A 161 28.40 -0.14 -15.09
CA ARG A 161 28.86 0.49 -16.33
C ARG A 161 30.05 1.44 -16.09
N GLY A 162 30.51 1.58 -14.85
CA GLY A 162 31.56 2.54 -14.49
C GLY A 162 31.10 4.01 -14.53
N ASP A 163 29.80 4.27 -14.60
CA ASP A 163 29.24 5.63 -14.68
C ASP A 163 29.00 6.20 -13.27
N HIS A 164 30.09 6.56 -12.60
CA HIS A 164 30.08 7.09 -11.24
C HIS A 164 29.64 8.57 -11.16
N GLY A 165 29.51 9.25 -12.28
CA GLY A 165 29.08 10.65 -12.39
C GLY A 165 27.58 10.85 -12.19
N ARG A 166 26.78 9.79 -12.20
CA ARG A 166 25.33 9.83 -12.01
C ARG A 166 24.97 10.00 -10.53
N THR A 167 24.74 11.25 -10.11
CA THR A 167 24.57 11.63 -8.70
C THR A 167 23.22 12.24 -8.38
N GLU A 168 22.36 12.47 -9.40
CA GLU A 168 21.07 13.12 -9.24
C GLU A 168 19.91 12.22 -9.68
N ILE A 169 18.81 12.27 -8.90
CA ILE A 169 17.49 11.76 -9.29
C ILE A 169 16.54 12.95 -9.43
N LEU A 170 15.88 13.06 -10.56
CA LEU A 170 14.85 14.07 -10.80
C LEU A 170 13.52 13.60 -10.20
N VAL A 171 12.79 14.51 -9.54
CA VAL A 171 11.51 14.19 -8.88
C VAL A 171 10.54 15.35 -9.15
N PRO A 172 9.36 15.12 -9.77
CA PRO A 172 8.35 16.16 -9.86
C PRO A 172 7.89 16.66 -8.48
N ASP A 173 7.58 17.93 -8.35
CA ASP A 173 7.07 18.56 -7.11
C ASP A 173 5.71 17.98 -6.67
N ALA A 174 4.97 17.36 -7.61
CA ALA A 174 3.74 16.61 -7.35
C ALA A 174 3.99 15.17 -6.85
N ALA A 175 5.24 14.70 -6.75
CA ALA A 175 5.54 13.34 -6.34
C ALA A 175 5.25 13.11 -4.85
N HIS A 176 5.04 11.85 -4.48
CA HIS A 176 4.94 11.47 -3.08
C HIS A 176 6.25 11.75 -2.34
N GLY A 177 6.17 12.21 -1.09
CA GLY A 177 7.36 12.57 -0.29
C GLY A 177 8.35 11.43 -0.04
N THR A 178 7.94 10.17 -0.25
CA THR A 178 8.84 9.01 -0.16
C THR A 178 9.84 8.94 -1.32
N ASN A 179 9.51 9.49 -2.49
CA ASN A 179 10.37 9.43 -3.68
C ASN A 179 11.68 10.22 -3.46
N PRO A 180 11.67 11.51 -3.08
CA PRO A 180 12.90 12.23 -2.77
C PRO A 180 13.63 11.64 -1.55
N ALA A 181 12.90 11.12 -0.55
CA ALA A 181 13.49 10.46 0.60
C ALA A 181 14.26 9.20 0.21
N THR A 182 13.70 8.37 -0.67
CA THR A 182 14.36 7.16 -1.19
C THR A 182 15.59 7.51 -2.03
N ALA A 183 15.51 8.52 -2.91
CA ALA A 183 16.65 9.00 -3.66
C ALA A 183 17.82 9.40 -2.73
N THR A 184 17.52 10.19 -1.69
CA THR A 184 18.50 10.61 -0.70
C THR A 184 19.07 9.44 0.09
N MET A 185 18.25 8.49 0.52
CA MET A 185 18.69 7.29 1.24
C MET A 185 19.66 6.45 0.40
N MET A 186 19.49 6.45 -0.92
CA MET A 186 20.40 5.76 -1.86
C MET A 186 21.64 6.57 -2.22
N GLY A 187 21.82 7.75 -1.62
CA GLY A 187 23.00 8.61 -1.82
C GLY A 187 22.92 9.49 -3.07
N TYR A 188 21.74 9.69 -3.61
CA TYR A 188 21.49 10.64 -4.69
C TYR A 188 21.05 12.01 -4.14
N VAL A 189 21.35 13.05 -4.88
CA VAL A 189 20.71 14.36 -4.70
C VAL A 189 19.36 14.32 -5.39
N SER A 190 18.29 14.64 -4.67
CA SER A 190 16.97 14.82 -5.26
C SER A 190 16.86 16.22 -5.86
N ARG A 191 16.56 16.31 -7.15
CA ARG A 191 16.34 17.58 -7.85
C ARG A 191 14.88 17.68 -8.27
N GLU A 192 14.21 18.70 -7.74
CA GLU A 192 12.79 18.93 -8.01
C GLU A 192 12.57 19.49 -9.42
N ILE A 193 11.51 19.00 -10.08
CA ILE A 193 11.04 19.49 -11.38
C ILE A 193 9.62 20.04 -11.19
N PRO A 194 9.35 21.29 -11.60
CA PRO A 194 8.04 21.89 -11.41
C PRO A 194 6.95 21.23 -12.27
N THR A 195 5.74 21.28 -11.76
CA THR A 195 4.50 20.94 -12.47
C THR A 195 3.90 22.18 -13.10
N ASN A 196 3.39 22.08 -14.32
CA ASN A 196 2.72 23.18 -15.01
C ASN A 196 1.27 23.39 -14.51
N ALA A 197 0.59 24.43 -14.99
CA ALA A 197 -0.76 24.78 -14.57
C ALA A 197 -1.83 23.72 -14.90
N GLU A 198 -1.54 22.75 -15.78
CA GLU A 198 -2.44 21.65 -16.12
C GLU A 198 -2.17 20.36 -15.32
N GLY A 199 -1.18 20.37 -14.45
CA GLY A 199 -0.79 19.22 -13.64
C GLY A 199 0.18 18.25 -14.31
N ASP A 200 0.69 18.57 -15.50
CA ASP A 200 1.74 17.79 -16.18
C ASP A 200 3.14 18.30 -15.77
N VAL A 201 4.16 17.48 -15.92
CA VAL A 201 5.57 17.87 -15.71
C VAL A 201 5.93 19.01 -16.70
N ASP A 202 6.61 20.04 -16.23
CA ASP A 202 7.13 21.10 -17.08
C ASP A 202 8.30 20.57 -17.93
N ILE A 203 8.06 20.43 -19.23
CA ILE A 203 9.03 19.84 -20.17
C ILE A 203 10.26 20.74 -20.36
N GLU A 204 10.11 22.04 -20.34
CA GLU A 204 11.25 22.95 -20.52
C GLU A 204 12.13 22.95 -19.25
N ALA A 205 11.53 22.94 -18.08
CA ALA A 205 12.25 22.77 -16.83
C ALA A 205 12.96 21.39 -16.78
N LEU A 206 12.30 20.33 -17.24
CA LEU A 206 12.90 19.01 -17.34
C LEU A 206 14.14 19.01 -18.26
N LYS A 207 14.04 19.57 -19.48
CA LYS A 207 15.17 19.68 -20.40
C LYS A 207 16.34 20.46 -19.83
N ALA A 208 16.05 21.54 -19.08
CA ALA A 208 17.08 22.33 -18.42
C ALA A 208 17.74 21.62 -17.23
N ALA A 209 17.04 20.66 -16.61
CA ALA A 209 17.51 19.91 -15.45
C ALA A 209 18.30 18.65 -15.83
N VAL A 210 17.95 18.01 -16.94
CA VAL A 210 18.57 16.75 -17.39
C VAL A 210 20.00 16.99 -17.85
N GLY A 211 20.94 16.13 -17.41
CA GLY A 211 22.36 16.24 -17.78
C GLY A 211 23.17 14.98 -17.44
N PRO A 212 24.49 15.06 -17.58
CA PRO A 212 25.39 13.93 -17.31
C PRO A 212 25.30 13.37 -15.88
N GLN A 213 24.85 14.19 -14.92
CA GLN A 213 24.68 13.78 -13.52
C GLN A 213 23.34 13.07 -13.25
N THR A 214 22.42 13.11 -14.20
CA THR A 214 21.09 12.52 -14.03
C THR A 214 21.15 10.99 -14.07
N ALA A 215 20.93 10.34 -12.94
CA ALA A 215 20.80 8.89 -12.86
C ALA A 215 19.42 8.41 -13.35
N GLY A 216 18.38 9.22 -13.11
CA GLY A 216 17.03 8.92 -13.54
C GLY A 216 16.00 9.92 -13.05
N ILE A 217 14.74 9.62 -13.35
CA ILE A 217 13.57 10.35 -12.85
C ILE A 217 12.64 9.39 -12.11
N MET A 218 12.11 9.81 -10.95
CA MET A 218 11.04 9.10 -10.24
C MET A 218 9.71 9.79 -10.51
N LEU A 219 8.76 9.07 -11.08
CA LEU A 219 7.52 9.65 -11.56
C LEU A 219 6.33 8.73 -11.25
N THR A 220 5.22 9.31 -10.79
CA THR A 220 3.94 8.65 -10.64
C THR A 220 3.04 8.98 -11.82
N ASN A 221 2.46 7.99 -12.48
CA ASN A 221 1.54 8.23 -13.61
C ASN A 221 0.35 7.25 -13.59
N PRO A 222 -0.89 7.70 -13.31
CA PRO A 222 -1.30 9.09 -13.03
C PRO A 222 -0.64 9.68 -11.79
N SER A 223 -0.44 11.00 -11.80
CA SER A 223 0.18 11.69 -10.68
C SER A 223 -0.76 11.76 -9.47
N THR A 224 -0.22 12.10 -8.29
CA THR A 224 -1.01 12.36 -7.07
C THR A 224 -1.96 13.57 -7.21
N LEU A 225 -1.87 14.32 -8.29
CA LEU A 225 -2.83 15.37 -8.66
C LEU A 225 -4.12 14.81 -9.28
N GLY A 226 -4.19 13.50 -9.48
CA GLY A 226 -5.32 12.83 -10.12
C GLY A 226 -5.34 12.95 -11.65
N VAL A 227 -4.24 13.33 -12.27
CA VAL A 227 -4.14 13.52 -13.73
C VAL A 227 -3.09 12.62 -14.35
N PHE A 228 -3.39 12.12 -15.56
CA PHE A 228 -2.46 11.31 -16.35
C PHE A 228 -1.46 12.20 -17.10
N GLU A 229 -0.15 11.93 -16.99
CA GLU A 229 0.90 12.63 -17.72
C GLU A 229 0.84 12.28 -19.22
N ARG A 230 0.39 13.23 -20.01
CA ARG A 230 0.14 13.03 -21.45
C ARG A 230 1.41 12.95 -22.28
N ARG A 231 2.51 13.53 -21.78
CA ARG A 231 3.79 13.64 -22.48
C ARG A 231 4.82 12.63 -22.01
N ILE A 232 4.36 11.53 -21.39
CA ILE A 232 5.26 10.53 -20.80
C ILE A 232 6.29 9.97 -21.78
N LYS A 233 5.92 9.77 -23.05
CA LYS A 233 6.87 9.29 -24.08
C LYS A 233 7.96 10.33 -24.38
N GLN A 234 7.62 11.63 -24.35
CA GLN A 234 8.59 12.72 -24.51
C GLN A 234 9.53 12.79 -23.31
N ILE A 235 8.99 12.68 -22.10
CA ILE A 235 9.78 12.62 -20.85
C ILE A 235 10.75 11.44 -20.91
N ALA A 236 10.26 10.25 -21.31
CA ALA A 236 11.09 9.06 -21.44
C ALA A 236 12.24 9.25 -22.45
N ALA A 237 11.95 9.84 -23.59
CA ALA A 237 12.99 10.13 -24.60
C ALA A 237 14.07 11.07 -24.04
N ILE A 238 13.68 12.20 -23.44
CA ILE A 238 14.60 13.19 -22.87
C ILE A 238 15.55 12.55 -21.85
N VAL A 239 15.00 11.75 -20.93
CA VAL A 239 15.78 11.13 -19.86
C VAL A 239 16.69 10.02 -20.39
N HIS A 240 16.19 9.18 -21.29
CA HIS A 240 16.98 8.10 -21.90
C HIS A 240 18.10 8.63 -22.80
N GLU A 241 17.87 9.68 -23.58
CA GLU A 241 18.90 10.32 -24.42
C GLU A 241 20.06 10.85 -23.57
N ALA A 242 19.77 11.34 -22.36
CA ALA A 242 20.78 11.74 -21.40
C ALA A 242 21.44 10.54 -20.67
N GLY A 243 21.00 9.32 -20.92
CA GLY A 243 21.51 8.09 -20.28
C GLY A 243 20.92 7.78 -18.92
N GLY A 244 19.92 8.53 -18.46
CA GLY A 244 19.16 8.25 -17.21
C GLY A 244 18.13 7.15 -17.40
N LEU A 245 17.53 6.69 -16.30
CA LEU A 245 16.48 5.68 -16.27
C LEU A 245 15.17 6.24 -15.72
N LEU A 246 14.03 5.60 -16.09
CA LEU A 246 12.72 5.98 -15.59
C LEU A 246 12.24 5.01 -14.52
N TYR A 247 11.95 5.56 -13.35
CA TYR A 247 11.29 4.86 -12.25
C TYR A 247 9.81 5.24 -12.20
N TYR A 248 8.94 4.23 -12.13
CA TYR A 248 7.50 4.39 -11.99
C TYR A 248 7.06 4.09 -10.55
N ASP A 249 6.47 5.09 -9.90
CA ASP A 249 5.72 4.87 -8.68
C ASP A 249 4.36 4.26 -9.01
N GLY A 250 4.22 2.97 -8.72
CA GLY A 250 3.03 2.18 -9.05
C GLY A 250 1.93 2.23 -7.99
N ALA A 251 1.95 3.20 -7.08
CA ALA A 251 0.88 3.38 -6.10
C ALA A 251 -0.49 3.58 -6.76
N ASN A 252 -0.50 4.24 -7.92
CA ASN A 252 -1.71 4.60 -8.68
C ASN A 252 -2.03 3.62 -9.83
N LEU A 253 -1.49 2.41 -9.81
CA LEU A 253 -1.72 1.38 -10.84
C LEU A 253 -3.22 1.04 -11.04
N ASN A 254 -4.05 1.25 -10.02
CA ASN A 254 -5.50 1.02 -10.06
C ASN A 254 -6.19 1.79 -11.20
N ALA A 255 -5.69 2.97 -11.56
CA ALA A 255 -6.24 3.81 -12.62
C ALA A 255 -5.99 3.28 -14.03
N ILE A 256 -4.96 2.48 -14.21
CA ILE A 256 -4.45 2.10 -15.55
C ILE A 256 -4.44 0.60 -15.79
N LEU A 257 -4.86 -0.20 -14.79
CA LEU A 257 -4.82 -1.66 -14.87
C LEU A 257 -5.58 -2.17 -16.11
N GLY A 258 -4.86 -2.88 -16.99
CA GLY A 258 -5.40 -3.37 -18.24
C GLY A 258 -5.62 -2.32 -19.35
N GLN A 259 -5.42 -1.02 -19.09
CA GLN A 259 -5.61 0.06 -20.06
C GLN A 259 -4.30 0.43 -20.75
N VAL A 260 -3.26 0.67 -19.98
CA VAL A 260 -1.91 0.96 -20.47
C VAL A 260 -0.89 0.28 -19.58
N ARG A 261 0.31 0.02 -20.12
CA ARG A 261 1.38 -0.66 -19.38
C ARG A 261 2.58 0.26 -19.20
N PRO A 262 3.10 0.42 -17.99
CA PRO A 262 4.28 1.26 -17.73
C PRO A 262 5.50 0.93 -18.60
N GLY A 263 5.77 -0.35 -18.86
CA GLY A 263 6.86 -0.76 -19.74
C GLY A 263 6.72 -0.21 -21.17
N ASP A 264 5.50 -0.13 -21.72
CA ASP A 264 5.23 0.42 -23.04
C ASP A 264 5.34 1.96 -23.09
N MET A 265 5.27 2.62 -21.93
CA MET A 265 5.48 4.05 -21.79
C MET A 265 6.97 4.44 -21.71
N GLY A 266 7.87 3.46 -21.53
CA GLY A 266 9.31 3.66 -21.46
C GLY A 266 9.90 3.59 -20.05
N PHE A 267 9.15 3.14 -19.05
CA PHE A 267 9.68 2.97 -17.70
C PHE A 267 10.62 1.75 -17.63
N ASP A 268 11.72 1.93 -16.88
CA ASP A 268 12.74 0.90 -16.68
C ASP A 268 12.50 0.08 -15.41
N VAL A 269 11.86 0.67 -14.41
CA VAL A 269 11.50 0.00 -13.16
C VAL A 269 10.18 0.52 -12.63
N ILE A 270 9.41 -0.35 -12.03
CA ILE A 270 8.15 -0.04 -11.33
C ILE A 270 8.13 -0.74 -9.98
N HIS A 271 7.70 -0.04 -8.92
CA HIS A 271 7.17 -0.73 -7.76
C HIS A 271 5.63 -0.80 -7.83
N MET A 272 5.05 -1.81 -7.20
CA MET A 272 3.61 -2.02 -7.13
C MET A 272 3.18 -2.23 -5.68
N ASN A 273 2.15 -1.49 -5.26
CA ASN A 273 1.52 -1.70 -3.96
C ASN A 273 0.42 -2.76 -4.07
N LEU A 274 0.75 -4.03 -3.78
CA LEU A 274 -0.22 -5.13 -3.92
C LEU A 274 -1.38 -5.00 -2.92
N HIS A 275 -1.16 -4.33 -1.79
CA HIS A 275 -2.19 -4.01 -0.81
C HIS A 275 -3.12 -2.85 -1.23
N LYS A 276 -2.90 -2.22 -2.39
CA LYS A 276 -3.78 -1.23 -3.01
C LYS A 276 -4.54 -1.85 -4.19
N THR A 277 -3.92 -1.88 -5.36
CA THR A 277 -4.53 -2.35 -6.61
C THR A 277 -5.01 -3.80 -6.54
N PHE A 278 -4.27 -4.69 -5.86
CA PHE A 278 -4.61 -6.12 -5.77
C PHE A 278 -5.37 -6.49 -4.49
N SER A 279 -6.02 -5.50 -3.88
CA SER A 279 -7.08 -5.71 -2.88
C SER A 279 -6.67 -6.55 -1.68
N THR A 280 -5.74 -6.04 -0.90
CA THR A 280 -5.37 -6.65 0.38
C THR A 280 -5.64 -5.68 1.53
N PRO A 281 -6.12 -6.14 2.70
CA PRO A 281 -6.38 -5.28 3.84
C PRO A 281 -5.12 -4.49 4.26
N HIS A 282 -5.27 -3.19 4.55
CA HIS A 282 -4.18 -2.35 5.06
C HIS A 282 -3.84 -2.64 6.54
N GLY A 283 -4.81 -3.14 7.30
CA GLY A 283 -4.61 -3.65 8.66
C GLY A 283 -4.10 -2.64 9.69
N GLY A 284 -4.32 -1.35 9.47
CA GLY A 284 -3.94 -0.32 10.45
C GLY A 284 -2.43 -0.19 10.68
N GLY A 285 -1.63 -0.31 9.62
CA GLY A 285 -0.17 -0.24 9.69
C GLY A 285 0.51 -1.61 9.67
N GLY A 286 -0.18 -2.62 9.19
CA GLY A 286 0.25 -4.02 9.14
C GLY A 286 0.51 -4.53 7.73
N PRO A 287 -0.32 -5.44 7.25
CA PRO A 287 -0.01 -6.24 6.08
C PRO A 287 0.13 -5.39 4.83
N GLY A 288 1.31 -5.42 4.24
CA GLY A 288 1.60 -4.83 2.96
C GLY A 288 2.41 -5.80 2.12
N ALA A 289 2.50 -5.56 0.83
CA ALA A 289 3.48 -6.15 -0.06
C ALA A 289 3.75 -5.18 -1.19
N GLY A 290 5.00 -5.14 -1.62
CA GLY A 290 5.42 -4.44 -2.81
C GLY A 290 6.02 -5.46 -3.76
N ALA A 291 5.67 -5.41 -5.04
CA ALA A 291 6.43 -6.10 -6.07
C ALA A 291 7.24 -5.06 -6.84
N VAL A 292 8.38 -5.48 -7.39
CA VAL A 292 9.18 -4.62 -8.25
C VAL A 292 9.35 -5.27 -9.62
N GLY A 293 8.94 -4.54 -10.66
CA GLY A 293 9.07 -4.95 -12.06
C GLY A 293 10.16 -4.17 -12.77
N VAL A 294 10.85 -4.80 -13.72
CA VAL A 294 11.99 -4.18 -14.40
C VAL A 294 11.98 -4.44 -15.91
N SER A 295 12.52 -3.48 -16.66
CA SER A 295 12.87 -3.63 -18.07
C SER A 295 14.03 -4.60 -18.24
N LYS A 296 14.30 -5.03 -19.48
CA LYS A 296 15.42 -5.90 -19.82
C LYS A 296 16.77 -5.39 -19.30
N ARG A 297 16.96 -4.06 -19.23
CA ARG A 297 18.21 -3.43 -18.77
C ARG A 297 18.52 -3.76 -17.31
N LEU A 298 17.48 -3.91 -16.48
CA LEU A 298 17.62 -4.09 -15.03
C LEU A 298 17.43 -5.53 -14.55
N LEU A 299 17.14 -6.48 -15.46
CA LEU A 299 17.00 -7.90 -15.09
C LEU A 299 18.17 -8.45 -14.27
N PRO A 300 19.46 -8.17 -14.60
CA PRO A 300 20.58 -8.70 -13.85
C PRO A 300 20.65 -8.23 -12.39
N PHE A 301 20.03 -7.09 -12.08
CA PHE A 301 20.11 -6.41 -10.78
C PHE A 301 18.92 -6.69 -9.88
N MET A 302 17.95 -7.51 -10.33
CA MET A 302 16.72 -7.77 -9.57
C MET A 302 17.02 -8.33 -8.18
N PRO A 303 16.26 -7.91 -7.14
CA PRO A 303 16.41 -8.48 -5.80
C PRO A 303 15.96 -9.94 -5.75
N VAL A 304 16.66 -10.74 -4.98
CA VAL A 304 16.41 -12.17 -4.80
C VAL A 304 15.81 -12.45 -3.40
N PRO A 305 15.12 -13.58 -3.19
CA PRO A 305 14.90 -14.69 -4.13
C PRO A 305 13.75 -14.42 -5.12
N ILE A 306 13.85 -14.99 -6.32
CA ILE A 306 12.80 -14.95 -7.36
C ILE A 306 12.40 -16.39 -7.66
N VAL A 307 11.14 -16.64 -8.03
CA VAL A 307 10.74 -17.97 -8.47
C VAL A 307 11.05 -18.14 -9.96
N GLY A 308 11.80 -19.19 -10.28
CA GLY A 308 12.07 -19.62 -11.64
C GLY A 308 11.65 -21.06 -11.89
N LYS A 309 11.53 -21.43 -13.16
CA LYS A 309 11.43 -22.84 -13.56
C LYS A 309 12.81 -23.47 -13.54
N ALA A 310 12.92 -24.70 -13.02
CA ALA A 310 14.14 -25.47 -13.15
C ALA A 310 14.32 -25.90 -14.61
N ASP A 311 15.54 -25.78 -15.12
CA ASP A 311 15.87 -26.38 -16.43
C ASP A 311 15.80 -27.90 -16.32
N ASP A 312 15.06 -28.56 -17.19
CA ASP A 312 14.86 -30.01 -17.24
C ASP A 312 16.19 -30.85 -17.27
N ARG A 313 17.33 -30.18 -17.49
CA ARG A 313 18.63 -30.84 -17.68
C ARG A 313 19.52 -30.94 -16.44
N ARG A 314 19.23 -30.27 -15.32
CA ARG A 314 20.14 -30.21 -14.16
C ARG A 314 19.61 -30.79 -12.85
N GLU A 315 18.31 -30.98 -12.67
CA GLU A 315 17.72 -31.37 -11.36
C GLU A 315 17.11 -32.78 -11.29
N THR A 316 17.17 -33.60 -12.35
CA THR A 316 16.79 -35.02 -12.27
C THR A 316 17.74 -35.86 -11.41
N ALA A 317 18.91 -35.32 -11.05
CA ALA A 317 19.89 -36.02 -10.24
C ALA A 317 19.65 -35.91 -8.72
N ASP A 318 19.02 -34.84 -8.24
CA ASP A 318 18.84 -34.61 -6.79
C ASP A 318 17.49 -35.12 -6.24
N VAL A 319 16.53 -35.43 -7.10
CA VAL A 319 15.20 -35.96 -6.69
C VAL A 319 15.15 -37.50 -6.70
N SER A 320 16.20 -38.16 -7.18
CA SER A 320 16.24 -39.63 -7.33
C SER A 320 16.71 -40.40 -6.09
N GLY A 321 16.86 -39.73 -4.93
CA GLY A 321 17.26 -40.38 -3.66
C GLY A 321 16.16 -41.11 -2.92
N GLU A 322 14.89 -41.08 -3.37
CA GLU A 322 13.82 -41.86 -2.74
C GLU A 322 13.33 -43.02 -3.61
N THR A 323 13.35 -44.15 -2.97
CA THR A 323 12.97 -45.48 -3.44
C THR A 323 11.67 -45.51 -4.24
N LYS A 324 11.76 -46.18 -5.39
CA LYS A 324 10.62 -46.59 -6.22
C LYS A 324 9.70 -47.53 -5.43
N ASP A 325 8.60 -46.99 -4.92
CA ASP A 325 7.42 -47.79 -4.64
C ASP A 325 6.29 -47.36 -5.58
N SER A 326 6.05 -48.21 -6.55
CA SER A 326 5.24 -47.96 -7.73
C SER A 326 3.84 -48.57 -7.57
N THR A 327 2.95 -47.95 -6.81
CA THR A 327 1.53 -48.34 -6.87
C THR A 327 0.59 -47.14 -6.63
N SER A 328 0.62 -46.17 -7.51
CA SER A 328 -0.48 -45.20 -7.63
C SER A 328 -0.59 -44.70 -9.08
N PRO A 329 -1.71 -44.94 -9.77
CA PRO A 329 -1.89 -44.48 -11.14
C PRO A 329 -2.42 -43.03 -11.17
N VAL A 330 -1.65 -42.10 -10.69
CA VAL A 330 -1.88 -40.68 -11.02
C VAL A 330 -1.01 -40.39 -12.24
N SER A 331 -1.63 -40.19 -13.39
CA SER A 331 -0.94 -39.84 -14.63
C SER A 331 -0.01 -38.64 -14.38
N ARG A 332 1.29 -38.88 -14.38
CA ARG A 332 2.35 -37.88 -14.26
C ARG A 332 2.42 -37.08 -15.57
N LEU A 333 1.66 -35.99 -15.65
CA LEU A 333 2.09 -34.90 -16.52
C LEU A 333 3.42 -34.39 -15.94
N PRO A 334 4.48 -34.20 -16.74
CA PRO A 334 5.71 -33.57 -16.25
C PRO A 334 5.34 -32.13 -15.87
N SER A 335 5.08 -31.90 -14.59
CA SER A 335 4.85 -30.58 -14.04
C SER A 335 6.17 -29.82 -14.06
N PRO A 336 6.21 -28.57 -14.51
CA PRO A 336 7.40 -27.75 -14.42
C PRO A 336 7.84 -27.69 -12.96
N VAL A 337 9.08 -28.00 -12.69
CA VAL A 337 9.66 -27.89 -11.34
C VAL A 337 10.01 -26.43 -11.11
N PHE A 338 9.49 -25.85 -10.03
CA PHE A 338 9.78 -24.47 -9.62
C PHE A 338 10.84 -24.47 -8.51
N ARG A 339 11.74 -23.48 -8.52
CA ARG A 339 12.73 -23.26 -7.48
C ARG A 339 12.94 -21.78 -7.19
N TRP A 340 13.56 -21.48 -6.07
CA TRP A 340 14.07 -20.15 -5.80
C TRP A 340 15.37 -19.92 -6.58
N LEU A 341 15.43 -18.80 -7.30
CA LEU A 341 16.65 -18.24 -7.85
C LEU A 341 17.28 -17.34 -6.79
N ASP A 342 18.56 -17.49 -6.57
CA ASP A 342 19.32 -16.74 -5.56
C ASP A 342 20.48 -15.95 -6.20
N GLU A 343 21.42 -15.48 -5.38
CA GLU A 343 22.58 -14.70 -5.80
C GLU A 343 23.53 -15.47 -6.74
N LYS A 344 23.48 -16.81 -6.74
CA LYS A 344 24.26 -17.64 -7.68
C LYS A 344 23.67 -17.61 -9.08
N ASP A 345 22.35 -17.52 -9.18
CA ASP A 345 21.64 -17.41 -10.46
C ASP A 345 21.71 -15.96 -11.01
N LEU A 346 21.76 -14.97 -10.12
CA LEU A 346 21.81 -13.55 -10.44
C LEU A 346 22.99 -12.86 -9.72
N PRO A 347 24.23 -13.05 -10.20
CA PRO A 347 25.41 -12.56 -9.50
C PRO A 347 25.55 -11.03 -9.44
N GLN A 348 24.79 -10.28 -10.25
CA GLN A 348 24.73 -8.81 -10.21
C GLN A 348 23.51 -8.28 -9.43
N SER A 349 22.72 -9.17 -8.83
CA SER A 349 21.57 -8.79 -8.01
C SER A 349 21.97 -7.80 -6.93
N ILE A 350 21.04 -6.87 -6.60
CA ILE A 350 21.19 -6.02 -5.41
C ILE A 350 21.06 -6.82 -4.09
N GLY A 351 20.87 -8.13 -4.18
CA GLY A 351 20.79 -9.06 -3.05
C GLY A 351 19.40 -9.12 -2.42
N ARG A 352 19.36 -9.58 -1.18
CA ARG A 352 18.11 -9.74 -0.41
C ARG A 352 17.70 -8.44 0.25
N LEU A 353 16.43 -8.08 0.12
CA LEU A 353 15.86 -6.90 0.75
C LEU A 353 15.54 -7.10 2.24
N SER A 354 15.29 -8.35 2.64
CA SER A 354 15.00 -8.74 4.01
C SER A 354 15.32 -10.22 4.22
N ALA A 355 15.16 -10.71 5.45
CA ALA A 355 15.30 -12.14 5.77
C ALA A 355 14.19 -13.01 5.14
N PHE A 356 13.14 -12.39 4.58
CA PHE A 356 11.99 -13.07 3.98
C PHE A 356 11.97 -12.88 2.46
N MET A 357 11.02 -13.56 1.80
CA MET A 357 10.80 -13.48 0.35
C MET A 357 9.61 -12.56 0.00
N GLY A 358 9.26 -11.62 0.82
CA GLY A 358 8.04 -10.81 0.76
C GLY A 358 6.98 -11.28 1.76
N ASN A 359 5.82 -10.66 1.75
CA ASN A 359 4.71 -11.03 2.60
C ASN A 359 3.86 -12.12 1.93
N ALA A 360 4.18 -13.40 2.21
CA ALA A 360 3.56 -14.55 1.56
C ALA A 360 2.03 -14.53 1.61
N GLY A 361 1.44 -14.17 2.76
CA GLY A 361 -0.01 -14.13 2.92
C GLY A 361 -0.68 -13.04 2.06
N VAL A 362 -0.02 -11.89 1.89
CA VAL A 362 -0.50 -10.82 1.01
C VAL A 362 -0.31 -11.19 -0.46
N LEU A 363 0.81 -11.82 -0.81
CA LEU A 363 1.08 -12.30 -2.17
C LEU A 363 0.04 -13.34 -2.61
N LEU A 364 -0.32 -14.28 -1.74
CA LEU A 364 -1.39 -15.25 -2.01
C LEU A 364 -2.74 -14.57 -2.22
N ARG A 365 -3.10 -13.58 -1.39
CA ARG A 365 -4.34 -12.81 -1.58
C ARG A 365 -4.35 -12.07 -2.92
N ALA A 366 -3.24 -11.43 -3.28
CA ALA A 366 -3.09 -10.74 -4.56
C ALA A 366 -3.20 -11.72 -5.75
N TYR A 367 -2.62 -12.90 -5.63
CA TYR A 367 -2.75 -13.96 -6.62
C TYR A 367 -4.21 -14.41 -6.80
N VAL A 368 -4.90 -14.70 -5.69
CA VAL A 368 -6.32 -15.09 -5.72
C VAL A 368 -7.17 -13.98 -6.33
N TYR A 369 -6.93 -12.72 -5.95
CA TYR A 369 -7.64 -11.57 -6.53
C TYR A 369 -7.45 -11.47 -8.05
N ALA A 370 -6.22 -11.59 -8.52
CA ALA A 370 -5.92 -11.56 -9.95
C ALA A 370 -6.59 -12.72 -10.71
N ARG A 371 -6.60 -13.92 -10.11
CA ARG A 371 -7.27 -15.11 -10.70
C ARG A 371 -8.79 -14.98 -10.67
N LEU A 372 -9.35 -14.39 -9.61
CA LEU A 372 -10.80 -14.17 -9.46
C LEU A 372 -11.33 -13.20 -10.53
N LEU A 373 -10.60 -12.12 -10.77
CA LEU A 373 -10.99 -11.12 -11.76
C LEU A 373 -10.70 -11.56 -13.20
N GLY A 374 -9.60 -12.27 -13.41
CA GLY A 374 -9.11 -12.56 -14.75
C GLY A 374 -8.77 -11.29 -15.53
N ARG A 375 -8.48 -11.45 -16.82
CA ARG A 375 -8.10 -10.35 -17.70
C ARG A 375 -9.21 -9.29 -17.82
N GLU A 376 -10.44 -9.73 -18.03
CA GLU A 376 -11.58 -8.83 -18.20
C GLU A 376 -11.90 -8.04 -16.93
N GLY A 377 -11.95 -8.73 -15.78
CA GLY A 377 -12.22 -8.07 -14.51
C GLY A 377 -11.14 -7.06 -14.11
N MET A 378 -9.86 -7.35 -14.36
CA MET A 378 -8.78 -6.39 -14.12
C MET A 378 -8.89 -5.14 -15.00
N HIS A 379 -9.30 -5.29 -16.26
CA HIS A 379 -9.57 -4.16 -17.15
C HIS A 379 -10.70 -3.27 -16.62
N ARG A 380 -11.79 -3.90 -16.15
CA ARG A 380 -12.94 -3.19 -15.56
C ARG A 380 -12.61 -2.44 -14.27
N VAL A 381 -11.62 -2.89 -13.49
CA VAL A 381 -11.16 -2.16 -12.30
C VAL A 381 -10.80 -0.72 -12.63
N ALA A 382 -9.94 -0.51 -13.62
CA ALA A 382 -9.54 0.83 -14.03
C ALA A 382 -10.68 1.65 -14.65
N GLU A 383 -11.55 1.00 -15.45
CA GLU A 383 -12.71 1.66 -16.03
C GLU A 383 -13.66 2.21 -14.97
N PHE A 384 -14.06 1.37 -14.00
CA PHE A 384 -14.97 1.79 -12.94
C PHE A 384 -14.33 2.74 -11.93
N ALA A 385 -13.05 2.56 -11.60
CA ALA A 385 -12.33 3.50 -10.74
C ALA A 385 -12.31 4.91 -11.37
N THR A 386 -12.00 4.98 -12.68
CA THR A 386 -12.01 6.24 -13.43
C THR A 386 -13.42 6.80 -13.59
N LEU A 387 -14.42 5.95 -13.86
CA LEU A 387 -15.83 6.37 -13.97
C LEU A 387 -16.32 7.00 -12.66
N ASN A 388 -16.12 6.33 -11.54
CA ASN A 388 -16.55 6.81 -10.23
C ASN A 388 -15.89 8.13 -9.84
N ALA A 389 -14.57 8.27 -10.09
CA ALA A 389 -13.85 9.51 -9.83
C ALA A 389 -14.38 10.68 -10.68
N ASN A 390 -14.59 10.48 -11.99
CA ASN A 390 -15.14 11.50 -12.87
C ASN A 390 -16.61 11.82 -12.54
N TYR A 391 -17.38 10.82 -12.11
CA TYR A 391 -18.76 11.06 -11.65
C TYR A 391 -18.78 11.99 -10.43
N LEU A 392 -18.02 11.68 -9.37
CA LEU A 392 -17.92 12.54 -8.19
C LEU A 392 -17.37 13.93 -8.54
N GLN A 393 -16.32 14.00 -9.36
CA GLN A 393 -15.74 15.26 -9.81
C GLN A 393 -16.78 16.17 -10.47
N ALA A 394 -17.56 15.62 -11.40
CA ALA A 394 -18.62 16.37 -12.09
C ALA A 394 -19.72 16.83 -11.12
N ARG A 395 -20.21 15.92 -10.25
CA ARG A 395 -21.24 16.22 -9.27
C ARG A 395 -20.83 17.33 -8.29
N LEU A 396 -19.60 17.27 -7.78
CA LEU A 396 -19.08 18.28 -6.85
C LEU A 396 -18.89 19.64 -7.55
N LYS A 397 -18.38 19.63 -8.79
CA LYS A 397 -18.29 20.83 -9.62
C LYS A 397 -19.65 21.49 -9.82
N ASP A 398 -20.69 20.71 -10.16
CA ASP A 398 -22.07 21.20 -10.35
C ASP A 398 -22.66 21.77 -9.05
N LYS A 399 -22.21 21.30 -7.88
CA LYS A 399 -22.59 21.83 -6.56
C LYS A 399 -21.73 23.02 -6.11
N GLY A 400 -20.85 23.52 -6.96
CA GLY A 400 -20.06 24.74 -6.73
C GLY A 400 -18.77 24.54 -5.93
N PHE A 401 -18.27 23.32 -5.82
CA PHE A 401 -16.92 23.05 -5.29
C PHE A 401 -15.86 23.34 -6.36
N ASP A 402 -14.74 23.91 -5.92
CA ASP A 402 -13.62 24.22 -6.78
C ASP A 402 -12.72 22.98 -6.97
N LEU A 403 -12.45 22.64 -8.24
CA LEU A 403 -11.52 21.58 -8.59
C LEU A 403 -10.11 22.16 -8.80
N ALA A 404 -9.08 21.43 -8.38
CA ALA A 404 -7.70 21.88 -8.62
C ALA A 404 -7.37 21.98 -10.12
N PHE A 405 -7.88 21.03 -10.91
CA PHE A 405 -7.66 20.98 -12.37
C PHE A 405 -9.00 20.87 -13.11
N PRO A 406 -9.79 21.96 -13.20
CA PRO A 406 -11.17 21.93 -13.73
C PRO A 406 -11.26 21.61 -15.23
N GLY A 407 -10.17 21.76 -15.97
CA GLY A 407 -10.05 21.42 -17.41
C GLY A 407 -9.59 19.98 -17.66
N ARG A 408 -9.29 19.21 -16.63
CA ARG A 408 -8.78 17.83 -16.75
C ARG A 408 -9.80 16.81 -16.25
N ARG A 409 -9.87 15.69 -16.94
CA ARG A 409 -10.57 14.50 -16.41
C ARG A 409 -9.74 13.88 -15.29
N ALA A 410 -10.41 13.42 -14.27
CA ALA A 410 -9.80 12.62 -13.22
C ALA A 410 -9.28 11.29 -13.77
N SER A 411 -8.22 10.80 -13.18
CA SER A 411 -7.86 9.38 -13.27
C SER A 411 -8.77 8.57 -12.30
N HIS A 412 -8.24 7.87 -11.33
CA HIS A 412 -9.01 7.18 -10.30
C HIS A 412 -9.28 8.04 -9.06
N GLU A 413 -8.64 9.19 -8.98
CA GLU A 413 -8.74 10.18 -7.90
C GLU A 413 -8.72 11.60 -8.46
N PHE A 414 -9.15 12.57 -7.67
CA PHE A 414 -9.16 13.99 -8.03
C PHE A 414 -9.10 14.88 -6.78
N ILE A 415 -8.82 16.16 -6.97
CA ILE A 415 -8.66 17.12 -5.88
C ILE A 415 -9.76 18.18 -5.93
N VAL A 416 -10.45 18.32 -4.79
CA VAL A 416 -11.27 19.50 -4.46
C VAL A 416 -10.40 20.42 -3.59
N THR A 417 -10.41 21.74 -3.89
CA THR A 417 -9.76 22.75 -3.04
C THR A 417 -10.79 23.60 -2.32
N LEU A 418 -10.57 23.79 -1.02
CA LEU A 418 -11.39 24.68 -0.19
C LEU A 418 -10.73 26.05 0.02
N LYS A 419 -9.80 26.43 -0.85
CA LYS A 419 -9.09 27.74 -0.77
C LYS A 419 -10.05 28.92 -0.69
N ARG A 420 -11.09 28.92 -1.53
CA ARG A 420 -12.12 29.96 -1.54
C ARG A 420 -12.93 29.98 -0.23
N GLN A 421 -13.34 28.81 0.24
CA GLN A 421 -14.11 28.64 1.46
C GLN A 421 -13.32 29.10 2.69
N LYS A 422 -12.02 28.80 2.72
CA LYS A 422 -11.13 29.30 3.78
C LYS A 422 -11.01 30.82 3.76
N GLN A 423 -10.90 31.42 2.59
CA GLN A 423 -10.81 32.88 2.46
C GLN A 423 -12.11 33.62 2.84
N GLN A 424 -13.26 33.02 2.55
CA GLN A 424 -14.58 33.65 2.77
C GLN A 424 -15.08 33.48 4.20
N ILE A 425 -14.95 32.29 4.79
CA ILE A 425 -15.54 31.94 6.09
C ILE A 425 -14.60 31.16 6.99
N GLU A 426 -13.31 31.11 6.69
CA GLU A 426 -12.28 30.37 7.43
C GLU A 426 -12.53 28.85 7.56
N LEU A 427 -13.28 28.25 6.66
CA LEU A 427 -13.52 26.81 6.61
C LEU A 427 -12.29 26.10 6.02
N THR A 428 -11.67 25.22 6.80
CA THR A 428 -10.47 24.47 6.38
C THR A 428 -10.80 23.06 5.89
N ALA A 429 -9.87 22.46 5.14
CA ALA A 429 -9.97 21.05 4.73
C ALA A 429 -10.10 20.11 5.93
N THR A 430 -9.36 20.38 7.02
CA THR A 430 -9.47 19.62 8.28
C THR A 430 -10.86 19.72 8.89
N ASP A 431 -11.50 20.88 8.86
CA ASP A 431 -12.84 21.07 9.44
C ASP A 431 -13.86 20.21 8.71
N VAL A 432 -13.84 20.24 7.37
CA VAL A 432 -14.69 19.39 6.54
C VAL A 432 -14.40 17.91 6.77
N ALA A 433 -13.13 17.52 6.80
CA ALA A 433 -12.72 16.14 7.05
C ALA A 433 -13.24 15.61 8.40
N LYS A 434 -13.14 16.42 9.47
CA LYS A 434 -13.66 16.04 10.79
C LYS A 434 -15.18 15.99 10.83
N ARG A 435 -15.87 16.89 10.10
CA ARG A 435 -17.33 16.88 10.04
C ARG A 435 -17.88 15.71 9.22
N LEU A 436 -17.18 15.28 8.16
CA LEU A 436 -17.55 14.08 7.39
C LEU A 436 -17.65 12.81 8.26
N LEU A 437 -16.82 12.70 9.31
CA LEU A 437 -16.92 11.56 10.25
C LEU A 437 -18.28 11.46 10.92
N ASP A 438 -18.90 12.61 11.25
CA ASP A 438 -20.25 12.66 11.83
C ASP A 438 -21.35 12.26 10.83
N TYR A 439 -21.08 12.39 9.54
CA TYR A 439 -21.94 11.92 8.44
C TYR A 439 -21.72 10.45 8.10
N GLY A 440 -20.81 9.75 8.80
CA GLY A 440 -20.53 8.33 8.60
C GLY A 440 -19.56 8.06 7.45
N PHE A 441 -18.84 9.06 6.95
CA PHE A 441 -17.82 8.91 5.92
C PHE A 441 -16.42 9.03 6.54
N HIS A 442 -15.50 8.16 6.15
CA HIS A 442 -14.09 8.43 6.45
C HIS A 442 -13.63 9.68 5.69
N ALA A 443 -12.74 10.44 6.31
CA ALA A 443 -12.21 11.64 5.67
C ALA A 443 -11.36 11.27 4.43
N PRO A 444 -11.45 12.06 3.33
CA PRO A 444 -10.44 12.00 2.27
C PRO A 444 -9.08 12.47 2.78
N THR A 445 -8.02 12.28 1.98
CA THR A 445 -6.70 12.80 2.31
C THR A 445 -6.71 14.32 2.27
N VAL A 446 -6.20 14.96 3.34
CA VAL A 446 -6.13 16.43 3.46
C VAL A 446 -4.68 16.89 3.37
N TYR A 447 -4.48 18.12 2.85
CA TYR A 447 -3.16 18.77 2.70
C TYR A 447 -2.12 17.94 1.94
N PHE A 448 -2.56 17.04 1.09
CA PHE A 448 -1.71 16.31 0.17
C PHE A 448 -2.41 16.15 -1.19
N PRO A 449 -1.74 16.44 -2.30
CA PRO A 449 -0.37 16.98 -2.42
C PRO A 449 -0.27 18.44 -1.96
N LEU A 450 0.92 18.83 -1.48
CA LEU A 450 1.17 20.18 -0.92
C LEU A 450 1.01 21.32 -1.92
N LEU A 451 1.08 21.02 -3.22
CA LEU A 451 0.89 22.00 -4.30
C LEU A 451 -0.50 22.64 -4.30
N VAL A 452 -1.51 21.96 -3.76
CA VAL A 452 -2.89 22.45 -3.77
C VAL A 452 -3.28 22.85 -2.34
N PRO A 453 -3.50 24.14 -2.07
CA PRO A 453 -3.89 24.59 -0.73
C PRO A 453 -5.30 24.12 -0.38
N GLU A 454 -5.50 23.79 0.91
CA GLU A 454 -6.79 23.32 1.46
C GLU A 454 -7.42 22.20 0.62
N CYS A 455 -6.60 21.22 0.21
CA CYS A 455 -7.05 20.15 -0.65
C CYS A 455 -7.73 19.02 0.11
N LEU A 456 -8.72 18.43 -0.55
CA LEU A 456 -9.30 17.13 -0.29
C LEU A 456 -8.97 16.25 -1.52
N LEU A 457 -8.08 15.30 -1.36
CA LEU A 457 -7.77 14.30 -2.39
C LEU A 457 -8.70 13.11 -2.20
N ILE A 458 -9.54 12.85 -3.21
CA ILE A 458 -10.67 11.93 -3.14
C ILE A 458 -10.45 10.79 -4.13
N GLU A 459 -10.40 9.55 -3.64
CA GLU A 459 -10.38 8.32 -4.42
C GLU A 459 -11.61 7.46 -4.06
N PRO A 460 -12.64 7.37 -4.92
CA PRO A 460 -13.84 6.59 -4.62
C PRO A 460 -13.64 5.08 -4.77
N THR A 461 -12.65 4.63 -5.50
CA THR A 461 -12.42 3.26 -5.97
C THR A 461 -13.50 2.74 -6.93
N GLU A 462 -13.27 1.57 -7.52
CA GLU A 462 -14.24 0.86 -8.37
C GLU A 462 -15.33 0.13 -7.60
N THR A 463 -15.16 -0.04 -6.29
CA THR A 463 -16.04 -0.90 -5.49
C THR A 463 -17.25 -0.18 -4.89
N GLU A 464 -17.26 1.15 -4.95
CA GLU A 464 -18.37 1.95 -4.44
C GLU A 464 -19.51 2.06 -5.45
N ASP A 465 -20.75 2.00 -4.94
CA ASP A 465 -21.93 2.17 -5.75
C ASP A 465 -22.35 3.65 -5.90
N LYS A 466 -23.18 3.90 -6.90
CA LYS A 466 -23.67 5.26 -7.21
C LYS A 466 -24.40 5.90 -6.03
N GLN A 467 -25.18 5.14 -5.27
CA GLN A 467 -25.96 5.67 -4.13
C GLN A 467 -25.01 6.19 -3.04
N THR A 468 -23.97 5.44 -2.70
CA THR A 468 -22.94 5.84 -1.75
C THR A 468 -22.22 7.11 -2.22
N LEU A 469 -21.88 7.19 -3.52
CA LEU A 469 -21.25 8.37 -4.10
C LEU A 469 -22.17 9.62 -4.03
N ASP A 470 -23.46 9.47 -4.31
CA ASP A 470 -24.43 10.56 -4.19
C ASP A 470 -24.57 11.05 -2.74
N LEU A 471 -24.66 10.14 -1.78
CA LEU A 471 -24.72 10.47 -0.35
C LEU A 471 -23.47 11.22 0.13
N PHE A 472 -22.31 10.88 -0.40
CA PHE A 472 -21.06 11.59 -0.10
C PHE A 472 -21.09 13.04 -0.64
N VAL A 473 -21.59 13.25 -1.84
CA VAL A 473 -21.82 14.60 -2.39
C VAL A 473 -22.78 15.38 -1.52
N ASP A 474 -23.90 14.77 -1.13
CA ASP A 474 -24.91 15.42 -0.29
C ASP A 474 -24.36 15.79 1.09
N ALA A 475 -23.51 14.94 1.68
CA ALA A 475 -22.83 15.24 2.93
C ALA A 475 -21.87 16.45 2.80
N LEU A 476 -21.09 16.54 1.74
CA LEU A 476 -20.21 17.69 1.49
C LEU A 476 -21.01 18.98 1.29
N VAL A 477 -22.13 18.94 0.57
CA VAL A 477 -23.04 20.08 0.39
C VAL A 477 -23.65 20.50 1.72
N ALA A 478 -24.14 19.55 2.52
CA ALA A 478 -24.71 19.83 3.84
C ALA A 478 -23.67 20.49 4.76
N ILE A 479 -22.44 19.99 4.79
CA ILE A 479 -21.34 20.58 5.58
C ILE A 479 -21.02 22.01 5.11
N TRP A 480 -21.05 22.24 3.80
CA TRP A 480 -20.86 23.57 3.23
C TRP A 480 -21.98 24.54 3.65
N ASP A 481 -23.22 24.09 3.66
CA ASP A 481 -24.36 24.89 4.09
C ASP A 481 -24.36 25.10 5.61
N GLU A 482 -24.06 24.09 6.43
CA GLU A 482 -23.82 24.24 7.87
C GLU A 482 -22.78 25.35 8.15
N ALA A 483 -21.65 25.31 7.45
CA ALA A 483 -20.56 26.26 7.65
C ALA A 483 -20.94 27.72 7.32
N LYS A 484 -21.84 27.93 6.35
CA LYS A 484 -22.37 29.27 6.04
C LYS A 484 -23.28 29.83 7.16
N HIS A 485 -23.98 28.94 7.87
CA HIS A 485 -24.91 29.33 8.92
C HIS A 485 -24.21 29.37 10.29
N ASP A 486 -23.36 28.39 10.60
CA ASP A 486 -22.65 28.29 11.87
C ASP A 486 -21.30 27.62 11.67
N ILE A 487 -20.29 28.41 11.35
CA ILE A 487 -18.91 27.90 11.17
C ILE A 487 -18.34 27.30 12.47
N ALA A 488 -18.75 27.80 13.64
CA ALA A 488 -18.26 27.29 14.93
C ALA A 488 -18.73 25.85 15.16
N TYR A 489 -19.94 25.53 14.72
CA TYR A 489 -20.46 24.17 14.77
C TYR A 489 -19.61 23.23 13.93
N VAL A 490 -19.29 23.57 12.69
CA VAL A 490 -18.44 22.72 11.84
C VAL A 490 -17.02 22.59 12.41
N LYS A 491 -16.44 23.69 12.89
CA LYS A 491 -15.11 23.68 13.55
C LYS A 491 -15.08 22.84 14.84
N GLY A 492 -16.21 22.68 15.52
CA GLY A 492 -16.34 21.85 16.72
C GLY A 492 -16.39 20.33 16.46
N ALA A 493 -16.58 19.91 15.21
CA ALA A 493 -16.66 18.47 14.85
C ALA A 493 -15.33 17.73 15.11
N PRO A 494 -15.39 16.38 15.30
CA PRO A 494 -16.55 15.50 15.23
C PRO A 494 -17.35 15.48 16.54
N TYR A 495 -18.66 15.19 16.47
CA TYR A 495 -19.56 15.13 17.61
C TYR A 495 -19.96 13.70 17.99
N THR A 496 -20.08 12.82 16.99
CA THR A 496 -20.56 11.44 17.15
C THR A 496 -19.43 10.43 17.33
N MET A 497 -18.18 10.88 17.13
CA MET A 497 -17.03 9.99 17.26
C MET A 497 -16.61 9.77 18.74
N PRO A 498 -15.94 8.65 19.03
CA PRO A 498 -15.43 8.35 20.37
C PRO A 498 -14.46 9.41 20.91
N VAL A 499 -13.76 10.11 20.01
CA VAL A 499 -12.76 11.14 20.34
C VAL A 499 -13.12 12.42 19.58
N ARG A 500 -13.03 13.55 20.26
CA ARG A 500 -13.19 14.89 19.68
C ARG A 500 -11.90 15.33 18.96
N ARG A 501 -11.75 16.62 18.70
CA ARG A 501 -10.49 17.19 18.17
C ARG A 501 -9.31 16.77 19.03
N LEU A 502 -8.25 16.31 18.38
CA LEU A 502 -6.99 15.93 19.01
C LEU A 502 -6.01 17.10 18.98
N ASP A 503 -5.13 17.14 19.96
CA ASP A 503 -3.97 18.04 19.95
C ASP A 503 -2.83 17.38 19.15
N ASP A 504 -2.86 17.60 17.83
CA ASP A 504 -1.91 17.00 16.88
C ASP A 504 -0.47 17.48 17.15
N VAL A 505 -0.30 18.72 17.66
CA VAL A 505 1.02 19.27 18.00
C VAL A 505 1.60 18.54 19.21
N ARG A 506 0.80 18.34 20.24
CA ARG A 506 1.22 17.59 21.43
C ARG A 506 1.51 16.13 21.08
N ALA A 507 0.65 15.50 20.28
CA ALA A 507 0.83 14.12 19.82
C ALA A 507 2.15 13.93 19.07
N ALA A 508 2.55 14.89 18.23
CA ALA A 508 3.80 14.84 17.49
C ALA A 508 5.04 15.14 18.34
N ARG A 509 4.94 16.10 19.28
CA ARG A 509 6.10 16.59 20.04
C ARG A 509 6.31 15.91 21.39
N GLN A 510 5.26 15.36 22.00
CA GLN A 510 5.26 14.79 23.34
C GLN A 510 4.60 13.40 23.34
N LEU A 511 5.04 12.53 22.41
CA LEU A 511 4.50 11.19 22.27
C LEU A 511 4.75 10.35 23.54
N ASP A 512 3.70 10.05 24.29
CA ASP A 512 3.71 9.09 25.40
C ASP A 512 2.55 8.10 25.26
N ILE A 513 2.84 6.96 24.66
CA ILE A 513 1.88 5.87 24.39
C ILE A 513 2.03 4.70 25.37
N ARG A 514 2.83 4.86 26.42
CA ARG A 514 3.05 3.81 27.40
C ARG A 514 1.96 3.82 28.46
N TRP A 515 1.34 2.65 28.69
CA TRP A 515 0.52 2.47 29.87
C TRP A 515 1.40 2.45 31.14
N ARG A 516 0.93 3.11 32.17
CA ARG A 516 1.52 3.07 33.52
C ARG A 516 0.42 2.73 34.51
N PRO A 517 0.70 1.81 35.49
CA PRO A 517 -0.24 1.59 36.57
C PRO A 517 -0.55 2.90 37.27
N ALA A 518 -1.79 3.06 37.75
CA ALA A 518 -2.09 4.13 38.67
C ALA A 518 -1.24 3.92 39.93
N SER A 519 -0.55 4.96 40.36
CA SER A 519 0.31 4.97 41.55
C SER A 519 -0.54 4.83 42.83
#